data_0a351400d847489c2db04657be06ea10
#
_entry.id   0a351400d847489c2db04657be06ea10
#
_cell.length_a   1.000
_cell.length_b   1.000
_cell.length_c   1.000
_cell.angle_alpha   90.00
_cell.angle_beta   90.00
_cell.angle_gamma   90.00
#
_symmetry.space_group_name_H-M   'P 1'
#
loop_
_entity.id
_entity.type
_entity.pdbx_description
1 polymer ?
#
loop_
_entity_poly.entity_id
_entity_poly.type
_entity_poly.pdbx_seq_one_letter_code
_entity_poly.pdbx_strand_id
1 'polypeptide(L)'
;RSAPLSGGQGVYLKYLSRALVKLGHTVTVISGPPYPDLDAEVQLQKLPSLDLYAHGLKSVSIGQLFKDPLARTEWLSKLTGGFIEPWTFGERARDWLLAHADEFDVVHDNQTLSDGILDIQKAGIPLVTTIHHPITRDRKLALAAEPRWTRRLMIRRWHDFLTMQTAV
;
A
#
# COMPACT_ATOMS: atom_id res chain seq x y z
N ARG A 1 1.46 -3.12 5.17
CA ARG A 1 2.75 -3.86 5.22
C ARG A 1 2.49 -5.32 5.51
N SER A 2 2.90 -6.19 4.64
CA SER A 2 2.87 -7.64 4.83
C SER A 2 4.21 -8.10 5.40
N ALA A 3 4.34 -8.05 6.74
CA ALA A 3 5.47 -8.73 7.35
C ALA A 3 5.31 -10.26 7.14
N PRO A 4 6.38 -11.01 6.83
CA PRO A 4 6.29 -12.42 6.42
C PRO A 4 5.58 -13.33 7.44
N LEU A 5 5.63 -12.99 8.72
CA LEU A 5 5.07 -13.81 9.81
C LEU A 5 4.27 -13.01 10.84
N SER A 6 4.06 -11.70 10.65
CA SER A 6 3.32 -10.86 11.59
C SER A 6 2.47 -9.81 10.87
N GLY A 7 1.24 -9.66 11.31
CA GLY A 7 0.27 -8.72 10.74
C GLY A 7 -0.86 -9.44 10.02
N GLY A 8 -2.10 -9.14 10.41
CA GLY A 8 -3.30 -9.81 9.91
C GLY A 8 -3.42 -9.77 8.38
N GLN A 9 -3.05 -8.66 7.75
CA GLN A 9 -3.14 -8.50 6.30
C GLN A 9 -2.19 -9.43 5.53
N GLY A 10 -0.94 -9.60 5.99
CA GLY A 10 0.01 -10.51 5.34
C GLY A 10 -0.41 -11.98 5.47
N VAL A 11 -0.89 -12.37 6.65
CA VAL A 11 -1.43 -13.71 6.89
C VAL A 11 -2.67 -13.95 6.03
N TYR A 12 -3.60 -13.00 5.99
CA TYR A 12 -4.78 -13.07 5.13
C TYR A 12 -4.40 -13.27 3.66
N LEU A 13 -3.47 -12.46 3.14
CA LEU A 13 -3.03 -12.53 1.76
C LEU A 13 -2.41 -13.89 1.42
N LYS A 14 -1.58 -14.44 2.31
CA LYS A 14 -0.96 -15.76 2.12
C LYS A 14 -2.01 -16.86 2.00
N TYR A 15 -3.01 -16.88 2.88
CA TYR A 15 -4.06 -17.90 2.83
C TYR A 15 -5.03 -17.69 1.67
N LEU A 16 -5.37 -16.46 1.35
CA LEU A 16 -6.22 -16.15 0.20
C LEU A 16 -5.57 -16.60 -1.11
N SER A 17 -4.31 -16.20 -1.35
CA SER A 17 -3.59 -16.58 -2.58
C SER A 17 -3.46 -18.10 -2.71
N ARG A 18 -3.15 -18.80 -1.62
CA ARG A 18 -3.14 -20.26 -1.57
C ARG A 18 -4.50 -20.87 -1.93
N ALA A 19 -5.59 -20.32 -1.39
CA ALA A 19 -6.93 -20.82 -1.67
C ALA A 19 -7.32 -20.62 -3.14
N LEU A 20 -7.00 -19.48 -3.70
CA LEU A 20 -7.24 -19.17 -5.11
C LEU A 20 -6.46 -20.11 -6.05
N VAL A 21 -5.18 -20.37 -5.76
CA VAL A 21 -4.38 -21.34 -6.53
C VAL A 21 -5.00 -22.74 -6.46
N LYS A 22 -5.46 -23.19 -5.28
CA LYS A 22 -6.16 -24.48 -5.14
C LYS A 22 -7.46 -24.58 -5.92
N LEU A 23 -8.11 -23.43 -6.17
CA LEU A 23 -9.31 -23.34 -7.02
C LEU A 23 -8.98 -23.28 -8.53
N GLY A 24 -7.71 -23.33 -8.89
CA GLY A 24 -7.25 -23.33 -10.29
C GLY A 24 -6.96 -21.96 -10.88
N HIS A 25 -6.92 -20.91 -10.06
CA HIS A 25 -6.57 -19.57 -10.54
C HIS A 25 -5.04 -19.36 -10.58
N THR A 26 -4.57 -18.63 -11.57
CA THR A 26 -3.21 -18.06 -11.59
C THR A 26 -3.20 -16.78 -10.76
N VAL A 27 -2.33 -16.73 -9.76
CA VAL A 27 -2.30 -15.62 -8.79
C VAL A 27 -0.96 -14.90 -8.83
N THR A 28 -1.02 -13.59 -9.08
CA THR A 28 0.13 -12.68 -8.95
C THR A 28 -0.13 -11.74 -7.77
N VAL A 29 0.76 -11.75 -6.79
CA VAL A 29 0.74 -10.81 -5.66
C VAL A 29 1.67 -9.65 -5.96
N ILE A 30 1.14 -8.43 -5.96
CA ILE A 30 1.93 -7.19 -6.09
C ILE A 30 2.19 -6.65 -4.69
N SER A 31 3.45 -6.43 -4.34
CA SER A 31 3.80 -5.93 -3.00
C SER A 31 5.01 -5.00 -3.02
N GLY A 32 4.98 -4.01 -2.14
CA GLY A 32 6.16 -3.26 -1.70
C GLY A 32 6.86 -3.95 -0.52
N PRO A 33 8.07 -3.48 -0.15
CA PRO A 33 8.80 -4.01 1.00
C PRO A 33 8.07 -3.71 2.34
N PRO A 34 8.22 -4.57 3.36
CA PRO A 34 8.85 -5.88 3.32
C PRO A 34 7.99 -6.87 2.52
N TYR A 35 8.64 -7.62 1.64
CA TYR A 35 7.94 -8.53 0.74
C TYR A 35 7.36 -9.73 1.50
N PRO A 36 6.15 -10.20 1.14
CA PRO A 36 5.55 -11.36 1.78
C PRO A 36 6.28 -12.66 1.45
N ASP A 37 6.22 -13.62 2.37
CA ASP A 37 6.56 -15.00 2.13
C ASP A 37 5.32 -15.74 1.62
N LEU A 38 5.35 -16.18 0.35
CA LEU A 38 4.24 -16.80 -0.37
C LEU A 38 4.57 -18.24 -0.75
N ASP A 39 3.55 -19.01 -1.05
CA ASP A 39 3.73 -20.37 -1.59
C ASP A 39 4.35 -20.29 -3.00
N ALA A 40 5.08 -21.35 -3.40
CA ALA A 40 5.88 -21.36 -4.63
C ALA A 40 5.06 -21.20 -5.93
N GLU A 41 3.79 -21.55 -5.88
CA GLU A 41 2.86 -21.44 -7.00
C GLU A 41 2.30 -20.02 -7.19
N VAL A 42 2.51 -19.12 -6.21
CA VAL A 42 2.05 -17.74 -6.26
C VAL A 42 3.16 -16.85 -6.83
N GLN A 43 2.88 -16.14 -7.90
CA GLN A 43 3.82 -15.20 -8.46
C GLN A 43 3.92 -13.94 -7.58
N LEU A 44 5.12 -13.41 -7.40
CA LEU A 44 5.37 -12.18 -6.65
C LEU A 44 5.97 -11.10 -7.54
N GLN A 45 5.15 -10.07 -7.83
CA GLN A 45 5.63 -8.83 -8.44
C GLN A 45 6.08 -7.85 -7.35
N LYS A 46 7.37 -7.60 -7.30
CA LYS A 46 8.00 -6.67 -6.34
C LYS A 46 8.00 -5.26 -6.89
N LEU A 47 7.34 -4.33 -6.20
CA LEU A 47 7.45 -2.91 -6.50
C LEU A 47 8.43 -2.24 -5.53
N PRO A 48 9.28 -1.32 -6.02
CA PRO A 48 10.25 -0.63 -5.16
C PRO A 48 9.57 0.34 -4.20
N SER A 49 10.22 0.61 -3.09
CA SER A 49 9.95 1.70 -2.15
C SER A 49 11.23 1.95 -1.35
N LEU A 50 11.35 3.11 -0.73
CA LEU A 50 12.51 3.43 0.11
C LEU A 50 12.56 2.60 1.40
N ASP A 51 11.43 1.99 1.80
CA ASP A 51 11.26 1.27 3.06
C ASP A 51 11.86 2.01 4.27
N LEU A 52 11.48 3.27 4.41
CA LEU A 52 12.02 4.20 5.40
C LEU A 52 11.75 3.79 6.85
N TYR A 53 10.85 2.83 7.06
CA TYR A 53 10.61 2.24 8.37
C TYR A 53 11.68 1.26 8.79
N ALA A 54 12.18 0.46 7.85
CA ALA A 54 13.24 -0.52 8.12
C ALA A 54 14.63 0.16 8.15
N HIS A 55 14.87 1.09 7.23
CA HIS A 55 16.20 1.61 6.98
C HIS A 55 16.44 3.06 7.44
N GLY A 56 15.36 3.82 7.68
CA GLY A 56 15.44 5.22 8.10
C GLY A 56 15.86 6.17 6.99
N LEU A 57 15.82 7.48 7.27
CA LEU A 57 16.09 8.54 6.29
C LEU A 57 17.54 8.58 5.78
N LYS A 58 18.49 8.12 6.60
CA LYS A 58 19.92 8.20 6.29
C LYS A 58 20.40 7.16 5.26
N SER A 59 19.60 6.13 5.01
CA SER A 59 19.94 5.07 4.05
C SER A 59 19.70 5.48 2.59
N VAL A 60 19.03 6.60 2.35
CA VAL A 60 18.60 7.02 1.03
C VAL A 60 19.69 7.80 0.33
N SER A 61 20.08 7.36 -0.87
CA SER A 61 21.02 8.11 -1.69
C SER A 61 20.34 9.28 -2.41
N ILE A 62 21.07 10.38 -2.57
CA ILE A 62 20.59 11.54 -3.32
C ILE A 62 20.19 11.16 -4.76
N GLY A 63 20.94 10.26 -5.38
CA GLY A 63 20.63 9.77 -6.73
C GLY A 63 19.28 9.06 -6.85
N GLN A 64 18.83 8.35 -5.81
CA GLN A 64 17.49 7.74 -5.78
C GLN A 64 16.39 8.80 -5.79
N LEU A 65 16.57 9.88 -5.02
CA LEU A 65 15.59 10.97 -4.95
C LEU A 65 15.46 11.75 -6.25
N PHE A 66 16.52 11.85 -7.05
CA PHE A 66 16.45 12.51 -8.37
C PHE A 66 15.80 11.62 -9.43
N LYS A 67 15.98 10.30 -9.36
CA LYS A 67 15.50 9.36 -10.38
C LYS A 67 14.04 8.98 -10.19
N ASP A 68 13.54 8.96 -8.95
CA ASP A 68 12.19 8.51 -8.61
C ASP A 68 11.42 9.60 -7.85
N PRO A 69 10.45 10.27 -8.52
CA PRO A 69 9.60 11.29 -7.88
C PRO A 69 8.79 10.76 -6.69
N LEU A 70 8.34 9.48 -6.74
CA LEU A 70 7.60 8.87 -5.65
C LEU A 70 8.51 8.60 -4.45
N ALA A 71 9.75 8.15 -4.68
CA ALA A 71 10.74 8.02 -3.61
C ALA A 71 11.05 9.37 -2.93
N ARG A 72 11.16 10.44 -3.71
CA ARG A 72 11.29 11.80 -3.16
C ARG A 72 10.11 12.19 -2.28
N THR A 73 8.89 11.87 -2.71
CA THR A 73 7.67 12.13 -1.94
C THR A 73 7.65 11.33 -0.64
N GLU A 74 8.06 10.06 -0.65
CA GLU A 74 8.23 9.23 0.56
C GLU A 74 9.20 9.87 1.55
N TRP A 75 10.37 10.29 1.05
CA TRP A 75 11.42 10.89 1.87
C TRP A 75 10.97 12.22 2.51
N LEU A 76 10.38 13.14 1.72
CA LEU A 76 9.86 14.42 2.22
C LEU A 76 8.72 14.22 3.21
N SER A 77 7.81 13.29 2.95
CA SER A 77 6.72 12.96 3.88
C SER A 77 7.26 12.46 5.22
N LYS A 78 8.25 11.58 5.19
CA LYS A 78 8.89 11.04 6.41
C LYS A 78 9.60 12.12 7.22
N LEU A 79 10.29 13.09 6.58
CA LEU A 79 10.90 14.23 7.25
C LEU A 79 9.89 15.06 8.07
N THR A 80 8.66 15.17 7.57
CA THR A 80 7.60 15.96 8.20
C THR A 80 6.65 15.13 9.08
N GLY A 81 7.01 13.86 9.40
CA GLY A 81 6.22 12.98 10.24
C GLY A 81 5.01 12.35 9.55
N GLY A 82 4.94 12.40 8.23
CA GLY A 82 3.90 11.76 7.43
C GLY A 82 4.17 10.27 7.18
N PHE A 83 3.15 9.59 6.64
CA PHE A 83 3.19 8.19 6.22
C PHE A 83 2.52 8.06 4.86
N ILE A 84 3.24 8.39 3.78
CA ILE A 84 2.70 8.43 2.41
C ILE A 84 2.93 7.13 1.63
N GLU A 85 3.66 6.17 2.19
CA GLU A 85 4.01 4.91 1.51
C GLU A 85 2.81 4.13 0.96
N PRO A 86 1.63 4.07 1.62
CA PRO A 86 0.46 3.41 1.02
C PRO A 86 0.01 4.08 -0.28
N TRP A 87 0.05 5.40 -0.34
CA TRP A 87 -0.30 6.15 -1.55
C TRP A 87 0.72 5.92 -2.66
N THR A 88 2.03 6.08 -2.38
CA THR A 88 3.09 5.87 -3.40
C THR A 88 3.13 4.43 -3.90
N PHE A 89 2.83 3.46 -3.04
CA PHE A 89 2.66 2.06 -3.46
C PHE A 89 1.51 1.93 -4.45
N GLY A 90 0.35 2.52 -4.17
CA GLY A 90 -0.81 2.47 -5.06
C GLY A 90 -0.55 3.12 -6.41
N GLU A 91 0.20 4.24 -6.46
CA GLU A 91 0.60 4.87 -7.72
C GLU A 91 1.50 3.93 -8.55
N ARG A 92 2.49 3.30 -7.94
CA ARG A 92 3.34 2.30 -8.60
C ARG A 92 2.55 1.07 -9.06
N ALA A 93 1.62 0.59 -8.23
CA ALA A 93 0.76 -0.54 -8.56
C ALA A 93 -0.16 -0.21 -9.74
N ARG A 94 -0.76 0.99 -9.74
CA ARG A 94 -1.55 1.48 -10.88
C ARG A 94 -0.74 1.46 -12.17
N ASP A 95 0.43 2.10 -12.17
CA ASP A 95 1.25 2.23 -13.38
C ASP A 95 1.65 0.85 -13.91
N TRP A 96 2.01 -0.06 -13.01
CA TRP A 96 2.36 -1.43 -13.39
C TRP A 96 1.14 -2.19 -13.93
N LEU A 97 -0.01 -2.15 -13.24
CA LEU A 97 -1.24 -2.84 -13.66
C LEU A 97 -1.78 -2.32 -14.98
N LEU A 98 -1.73 -1.00 -15.22
CA LEU A 98 -2.17 -0.43 -16.49
C LEU A 98 -1.27 -0.85 -17.67
N ALA A 99 0.03 -1.05 -17.42
CA ALA A 99 0.96 -1.56 -18.42
C ALA A 99 0.78 -3.07 -18.72
N HIS A 100 0.08 -3.82 -17.86
CA HIS A 100 -0.15 -5.27 -17.93
C HIS A 100 -1.64 -5.62 -17.87
N ALA A 101 -2.51 -4.69 -18.32
CA ALA A 101 -3.96 -4.79 -18.12
C ALA A 101 -4.56 -6.07 -18.74
N ASP A 102 -4.02 -6.49 -19.89
CA ASP A 102 -4.51 -7.67 -20.62
C ASP A 102 -4.09 -9.01 -19.99
N GLU A 103 -3.25 -8.98 -18.95
CA GLU A 103 -2.75 -10.18 -18.28
C GLU A 103 -3.65 -10.63 -17.10
N PHE A 104 -4.62 -9.79 -16.71
CA PHE A 104 -5.42 -10.02 -15.50
C PHE A 104 -6.92 -9.91 -15.76
N ASP A 105 -7.69 -10.90 -15.30
CA ASP A 105 -9.15 -10.89 -15.34
C ASP A 105 -9.75 -10.03 -14.24
N VAL A 106 -9.07 -9.91 -13.08
CA VAL A 106 -9.54 -9.18 -11.92
C VAL A 106 -8.38 -8.74 -11.03
N VAL A 107 -8.49 -7.57 -10.44
CA VAL A 107 -7.59 -7.08 -9.39
C VAL A 107 -8.28 -7.15 -8.04
N HIS A 108 -7.63 -7.76 -7.06
CA HIS A 108 -8.08 -7.77 -5.67
C HIS A 108 -7.22 -6.82 -4.83
N ASP A 109 -7.76 -5.66 -4.51
CA ASP A 109 -7.12 -4.69 -3.62
C ASP A 109 -7.26 -5.09 -2.15
N ASN A 110 -6.14 -5.18 -1.46
CA ASN A 110 -6.06 -5.53 -0.05
C ASN A 110 -5.85 -4.28 0.83
N GLN A 111 -6.78 -3.33 0.70
CA GLN A 111 -6.77 -2.04 1.40
C GLN A 111 -5.50 -1.19 1.14
N THR A 112 -5.19 -0.95 -0.13
CA THR A 112 -4.00 -0.17 -0.54
C THR A 112 -4.08 1.30 -0.13
N LEU A 113 -5.28 1.90 -0.03
CA LEU A 113 -5.50 3.28 0.40
C LEU A 113 -4.87 4.33 -0.53
N SER A 114 -4.98 4.12 -1.85
CA SER A 114 -4.49 5.05 -2.88
C SER A 114 -5.54 5.31 -3.94
N ASP A 115 -5.64 6.55 -4.39
CA ASP A 115 -6.51 6.96 -5.49
C ASP A 115 -6.16 6.24 -6.80
N GLY A 116 -4.90 5.79 -6.98
CA GLY A 116 -4.46 5.01 -8.13
C GLY A 116 -5.26 3.72 -8.35
N ILE A 117 -5.83 3.13 -7.29
CA ILE A 117 -6.69 1.95 -7.40
C ILE A 117 -7.99 2.27 -8.17
N LEU A 118 -8.55 3.47 -8.00
CA LEU A 118 -9.72 3.91 -8.73
C LEU A 118 -9.45 4.10 -10.23
N ASP A 119 -8.23 4.47 -10.60
CA ASP A 119 -7.83 4.62 -12.00
C ASP A 119 -7.73 3.25 -12.70
N ILE A 120 -7.36 2.19 -11.99
CA ILE A 120 -7.40 0.81 -12.48
C ILE A 120 -8.84 0.42 -12.85
N GLN A 121 -9.81 0.73 -11.98
CA GLN A 121 -11.23 0.47 -12.24
C GLN A 121 -11.74 1.28 -13.46
N LYS A 122 -11.37 2.56 -13.57
CA LYS A 122 -11.74 3.40 -14.72
C LYS A 122 -11.18 2.88 -16.04
N ALA A 123 -10.03 2.22 -16.00
CA ALA A 123 -9.42 1.57 -17.17
C ALA A 123 -10.14 0.27 -17.59
N GLY A 124 -11.21 -0.13 -16.88
CA GLY A 124 -12.03 -1.29 -17.22
C GLY A 124 -11.56 -2.59 -16.60
N ILE A 125 -10.56 -2.59 -15.73
CA ILE A 125 -10.12 -3.79 -15.01
C ILE A 125 -11.07 -4.01 -13.82
N PRO A 126 -11.74 -5.18 -13.71
CA PRO A 126 -12.61 -5.48 -12.57
C PRO A 126 -11.84 -5.41 -11.25
N LEU A 127 -12.41 -4.71 -10.27
CA LEU A 127 -11.77 -4.45 -8.99
C LEU A 127 -12.62 -4.98 -7.84
N VAL A 128 -12.00 -5.73 -6.93
CA VAL A 128 -12.56 -6.16 -5.65
C VAL A 128 -11.69 -5.59 -4.53
N THR A 129 -12.27 -4.89 -3.57
CA THR A 129 -11.52 -4.33 -2.43
C THR A 129 -11.90 -5.01 -1.12
N THR A 130 -10.92 -5.49 -0.36
CA THR A 130 -11.11 -5.94 1.01
C THR A 130 -10.67 -4.84 1.98
N ILE A 131 -11.59 -4.40 2.82
CA ILE A 131 -11.33 -3.42 3.89
C ILE A 131 -11.21 -4.16 5.21
N HIS A 132 -10.02 -4.17 5.82
CA HIS A 132 -9.73 -4.86 7.07
C HIS A 132 -10.16 -4.07 8.30
N HIS A 133 -10.04 -2.75 8.25
CA HIS A 133 -10.46 -1.86 9.35
C HIS A 133 -10.72 -0.44 8.84
N PRO A 134 -11.64 0.29 9.49
CA PRO A 134 -12.03 1.62 9.08
C PRO A 134 -11.04 2.67 9.61
N ILE A 135 -9.90 2.87 8.94
CA ILE A 135 -8.82 3.78 9.37
C ILE A 135 -9.32 5.23 9.57
N THR A 136 -10.30 5.67 8.79
CA THR A 136 -10.93 7.00 8.97
C THR A 136 -11.61 7.14 10.35
N ARG A 137 -12.23 6.05 10.85
CA ARG A 137 -12.81 6.00 12.19
C ARG A 137 -11.71 6.02 13.26
N ASP A 138 -10.65 5.24 13.04
CA ASP A 138 -9.50 5.19 13.95
C ASP A 138 -8.84 6.56 14.07
N ARG A 139 -8.67 7.28 12.96
CA ARG A 139 -8.20 8.68 12.95
C ARG A 139 -9.11 9.59 13.77
N LYS A 140 -10.44 9.50 13.60
CA LYS A 140 -11.40 10.31 14.36
C LYS A 140 -11.28 10.05 15.86
N LEU A 141 -11.21 8.78 16.25
CA LEU A 141 -11.08 8.37 17.66
C LEU A 141 -9.74 8.83 18.24
N ALA A 142 -8.63 8.66 17.53
CA ALA A 142 -7.31 9.13 17.95
C ALA A 142 -7.29 10.66 18.15
N LEU A 143 -7.90 11.41 17.23
CA LEU A 143 -8.02 12.88 17.35
C LEU A 143 -8.93 13.29 18.53
N ALA A 144 -9.99 12.56 18.80
CA ALA A 144 -10.90 12.85 19.92
C ALA A 144 -10.24 12.58 21.27
N ALA A 145 -9.43 11.52 21.36
CA ALA A 145 -8.75 11.11 22.60
C ALA A 145 -7.50 11.94 22.92
N GLU A 146 -6.91 12.64 21.95
CA GLU A 146 -5.67 13.38 22.16
C GLU A 146 -5.93 14.84 22.57
N PRO A 147 -5.60 15.24 23.81
CA PRO A 147 -5.82 16.61 24.30
C PRO A 147 -4.81 17.63 23.77
N ARG A 148 -3.61 17.19 23.36
CA ARG A 148 -2.51 18.07 22.96
C ARG A 148 -2.62 18.45 21.49
N TRP A 149 -2.78 19.73 21.20
CA TRP A 149 -2.94 20.22 19.82
C TRP A 149 -1.76 19.85 18.90
N THR A 150 -0.50 19.84 19.41
CA THR A 150 0.68 19.44 18.63
C THR A 150 0.62 17.97 18.20
N ARG A 151 0.19 17.06 19.09
CA ARG A 151 -0.01 15.66 18.77
C ARG A 151 -1.18 15.47 17.80
N ARG A 152 -2.25 16.26 17.93
CA ARG A 152 -3.35 16.24 16.95
C ARG A 152 -2.87 16.61 15.56
N LEU A 153 -1.95 17.57 15.41
CA LEU A 153 -1.31 17.88 14.12
C LEU A 153 -0.50 16.70 13.59
N MET A 154 0.27 16.02 14.45
CA MET A 154 1.01 14.82 14.05
C MET A 154 0.08 13.67 13.61
N ILE A 155 -1.03 13.43 14.32
CA ILE A 155 -2.03 12.44 13.93
C ILE A 155 -2.63 12.80 12.56
N ARG A 156 -2.98 14.04 12.32
CA ARG A 156 -3.47 14.50 11.00
C ARG A 156 -2.43 14.26 9.93
N ARG A 157 -1.20 14.70 10.16
CA ARG A 157 -0.09 14.56 9.21
C ARG A 157 0.21 13.11 8.88
N TRP A 158 0.19 12.23 9.88
CA TRP A 158 0.36 10.79 9.69
C TRP A 158 -0.68 10.20 8.74
N HIS A 159 -1.92 10.70 8.77
CA HIS A 159 -3.05 10.18 8.02
C HIS A 159 -3.37 10.97 6.74
N ASP A 160 -2.45 11.79 6.23
CA ASP A 160 -2.68 12.58 5.02
C ASP A 160 -2.93 11.74 3.76
N PHE A 161 -2.55 10.46 3.78
CA PHE A 161 -2.79 9.49 2.69
C PHE A 161 -4.23 8.95 2.63
N LEU A 162 -5.10 9.31 3.58
CA LEU A 162 -6.45 8.73 3.69
C LEU A 162 -7.49 9.34 2.73
N THR A 163 -7.10 10.09 1.73
CA THR A 163 -8.03 10.73 0.79
C THR A 163 -8.91 9.70 0.08
N MET A 164 -8.38 8.55 -0.29
CA MET A 164 -9.11 7.51 -1.01
C MET A 164 -10.20 6.81 -0.18
N GLN A 165 -10.00 6.61 1.13
CA GLN A 165 -10.96 5.88 1.96
C GLN A 165 -12.30 6.63 2.13
N THR A 166 -12.39 7.88 1.69
CA THR A 166 -13.63 8.66 1.65
C THR A 166 -14.30 8.64 0.28
N ALA A 167 -13.63 8.09 -0.75
CA ALA A 167 -14.13 8.00 -2.11
C ALA A 167 -14.66 6.60 -2.48
N VAL A 168 -14.38 5.58 -1.64
CA VAL A 168 -14.90 4.21 -1.71
C VAL A 168 -15.97 4.04 -0.63
#